data_465c1d1fc86167927743c030d5cba010
#
_entry.id   465c1d1fc86167927743c030d5cba010
#
_cell.length_a   1.000
_cell.length_b   1.000
_cell.length_c   1.000
_cell.angle_alpha   90.00
_cell.angle_beta   90.00
_cell.angle_gamma   90.00
#
_symmetry.space_group_name_H-M   'P 1'
#
loop_
_entity.id
_entity.type
_entity.pdbx_description
1 polymer ?
#
loop_
_entity_poly.entity_id
_entity_poly.type
_entity_poly.pdbx_seq_one_letter_code
_entity_poly.pdbx_strand_id
1 'polypeptide(L)'
;MKEQHLGSGVLLRAANISDLPELLRVCLETGDSGKDATHLHKLPNLVGEIYVAPYVIHEPKFASALLAGERVVGYLLGVLDTKAFEDVLLEKYWPIVKAKYQKIDYELTPSDQELIKELNKQGFSDESLTAKYPSHLHIDIVEAHQGAGYGKSMIAFLLDELKLAGSSGVHLHMSASNDRARSFYKKFGFIEVLEDANECIMGLTF
;
A
#
# COMPACT_ATOMS: atom_id res chain seq x y z
N MET A 1 -8.34 15.55 -0.19
CA MET A 1 -6.88 15.76 -0.32
C MET A 1 -6.62 16.83 -1.37
N LYS A 2 -5.70 17.76 -1.18
CA LYS A 2 -5.38 18.81 -2.17
C LYS A 2 -4.42 18.26 -3.23
N GLU A 3 -4.56 18.71 -4.47
CA GLU A 3 -3.59 18.41 -5.53
C GLU A 3 -2.22 19.05 -5.21
N GLN A 4 -1.15 18.32 -5.49
CA GLN A 4 0.22 18.78 -5.27
C GLN A 4 1.08 18.55 -6.52
N HIS A 5 1.57 19.61 -7.13
CA HIS A 5 2.54 19.54 -8.21
C HIS A 5 3.94 19.27 -7.66
N LEU A 6 4.55 18.16 -8.07
CA LEU A 6 5.87 17.71 -7.60
C LEU A 6 7.02 18.07 -8.56
N GLY A 7 6.74 18.94 -9.56
CA GLY A 7 7.70 19.32 -10.61
C GLY A 7 7.69 18.35 -11.79
N SER A 8 8.35 18.76 -12.89
CA SER A 8 8.54 17.95 -14.11
C SER A 8 7.25 17.34 -14.70
N GLY A 9 6.10 18.03 -14.55
CA GLY A 9 4.82 17.52 -15.04
C GLY A 9 4.24 16.37 -14.21
N VAL A 10 4.73 16.18 -12.98
CA VAL A 10 4.25 15.15 -12.04
C VAL A 10 3.28 15.77 -11.04
N LEU A 11 2.13 15.13 -10.89
CA LEU A 11 1.02 15.54 -10.05
C LEU A 11 0.65 14.43 -9.05
N LEU A 12 0.54 14.76 -7.77
CA LEU A 12 -0.10 13.94 -6.75
C LEU A 12 -1.53 14.48 -6.53
N ARG A 13 -2.54 13.64 -6.71
CA ARG A 13 -3.94 14.01 -6.46
C ARG A 13 -4.69 12.90 -5.75
N ALA A 14 -5.86 13.21 -5.21
CA ALA A 14 -6.76 12.18 -4.68
C ALA A 14 -7.02 11.09 -5.74
N ALA A 15 -6.94 9.84 -5.32
CA ALA A 15 -7.32 8.71 -6.16
C ALA A 15 -8.84 8.62 -6.27
N ASN A 16 -9.31 8.24 -7.46
CA ASN A 16 -10.72 7.97 -7.74
C ASN A 16 -10.91 6.49 -8.05
N ILE A 17 -12.12 6.01 -7.91
CA ILE A 17 -12.46 4.62 -8.27
C ILE A 17 -12.15 4.29 -9.74
N SER A 18 -12.23 5.28 -10.63
CA SER A 18 -11.84 5.14 -12.04
C SER A 18 -10.34 4.97 -12.26
N ASP A 19 -9.50 5.31 -11.29
CA ASP A 19 -8.05 5.09 -11.36
C ASP A 19 -7.68 3.64 -11.00
N LEU A 20 -8.61 2.89 -10.44
CA LEU A 20 -8.33 1.57 -9.86
C LEU A 20 -7.60 0.63 -10.84
N PRO A 21 -7.98 0.49 -12.12
CA PRO A 21 -7.24 -0.37 -13.05
C PRO A 21 -5.75 0.00 -13.17
N GLU A 22 -5.43 1.29 -13.22
CA GLU A 22 -4.06 1.77 -13.32
C GLU A 22 -3.29 1.63 -11.99
N LEU A 23 -3.97 1.82 -10.85
CA LEU A 23 -3.38 1.61 -9.54
C LEU A 23 -3.06 0.13 -9.29
N LEU A 24 -3.94 -0.81 -9.71
CA LEU A 24 -3.66 -2.25 -9.67
C LEU A 24 -2.46 -2.61 -10.56
N ARG A 25 -2.37 -2.01 -11.76
CA ARG A 25 -1.21 -2.17 -12.65
C ARG A 25 0.08 -1.72 -11.97
N VAL A 26 0.09 -0.53 -11.35
CA VAL A 26 1.26 -0.02 -10.62
C VAL A 26 1.66 -0.99 -9.50
N CYS A 27 0.69 -1.49 -8.73
CA CYS A 27 0.96 -2.46 -7.66
C CYS A 27 1.65 -3.72 -8.19
N LEU A 28 1.20 -4.25 -9.32
CA LEU A 28 1.82 -5.41 -9.95
C LEU A 28 3.23 -5.09 -10.51
N GLU A 29 3.40 -3.93 -11.17
CA GLU A 29 4.68 -3.47 -11.71
C GLU A 29 5.71 -3.08 -10.62
N THR A 30 5.33 -3.10 -9.34
CA THR A 30 6.21 -2.82 -8.19
C THR A 30 6.25 -3.95 -7.17
N GLY A 31 5.49 -5.02 -7.39
CA GLY A 31 5.22 -6.07 -6.42
C GLY A 31 6.43 -6.96 -6.03
N ASP A 32 7.51 -6.94 -6.81
CA ASP A 32 8.76 -7.63 -6.47
C ASP A 32 9.78 -6.65 -5.86
N SER A 33 9.53 -6.24 -4.62
CA SER A 33 10.42 -5.31 -3.88
C SER A 33 10.72 -4.01 -4.65
N GLY A 34 9.70 -3.48 -5.32
CA GLY A 34 9.77 -2.27 -6.15
C GLY A 34 10.14 -2.52 -7.61
N LYS A 35 10.20 -3.77 -8.05
CA LYS A 35 10.41 -4.21 -9.45
C LYS A 35 9.15 -4.86 -9.99
N ASP A 36 9.11 -5.05 -11.31
CA ASP A 36 7.98 -5.65 -12.01
C ASP A 36 7.79 -7.13 -11.65
N ALA A 37 6.64 -7.42 -11.03
CA ALA A 37 6.20 -8.76 -10.66
C ALA A 37 5.27 -9.42 -11.68
N THR A 38 4.99 -8.79 -12.82
CA THR A 38 4.02 -9.29 -13.81
C THR A 38 4.31 -10.74 -14.22
N HIS A 39 5.58 -11.09 -14.37
CA HIS A 39 6.00 -12.44 -14.77
C HIS A 39 5.80 -13.52 -13.68
N LEU A 40 5.56 -13.12 -12.43
CA LEU A 40 5.34 -14.01 -11.29
C LEU A 40 3.88 -14.44 -11.13
N HIS A 41 2.94 -13.75 -11.77
CA HIS A 41 1.51 -13.88 -11.49
C HIS A 41 0.68 -14.26 -12.73
N LYS A 42 -0.15 -15.27 -12.58
CA LYS A 42 -1.28 -15.60 -13.49
C LYS A 42 -2.58 -14.91 -13.04
N LEU A 43 -2.61 -14.39 -11.81
CA LEU A 43 -3.70 -13.61 -11.21
C LEU A 43 -3.28 -12.14 -11.03
N PRO A 44 -3.04 -11.39 -12.12
CA PRO A 44 -2.41 -10.06 -12.06
C PRO A 44 -3.19 -9.04 -11.23
N ASN A 45 -4.52 -9.17 -11.15
CA ASN A 45 -5.35 -8.25 -10.39
C ASN A 45 -5.33 -8.55 -8.87
N LEU A 46 -5.07 -9.81 -8.46
CA LEU A 46 -5.16 -10.21 -7.07
C LEU A 46 -4.17 -9.44 -6.19
N VAL A 47 -2.96 -9.15 -6.69
CA VAL A 47 -1.96 -8.34 -5.97
C VAL A 47 -2.57 -7.00 -5.56
N GLY A 48 -3.09 -6.25 -6.51
CA GLY A 48 -3.68 -4.95 -6.23
C GLY A 48 -5.03 -5.02 -5.51
N GLU A 49 -5.81 -6.11 -5.66
CA GLU A 49 -7.04 -6.31 -4.89
C GLU A 49 -6.75 -6.62 -3.41
N ILE A 50 -5.56 -7.06 -3.08
CA ILE A 50 -5.13 -7.20 -1.68
C ILE A 50 -4.55 -5.87 -1.15
N TYR A 51 -3.66 -5.23 -1.89
CA TYR A 51 -2.82 -4.16 -1.35
C TYR A 51 -3.23 -2.74 -1.75
N VAL A 52 -4.17 -2.55 -2.70
CA VAL A 52 -4.54 -1.21 -3.21
C VAL A 52 -6.04 -0.96 -3.18
N ALA A 53 -6.84 -1.88 -3.74
CA ALA A 53 -8.27 -1.66 -3.90
C ALA A 53 -9.02 -1.38 -2.58
N PRO A 54 -8.69 -2.05 -1.43
CA PRO A 54 -9.32 -1.76 -0.15
C PRO A 54 -9.26 -0.28 0.22
N TYR A 55 -8.13 0.36 0.03
CA TYR A 55 -7.89 1.75 0.39
C TYR A 55 -8.70 2.71 -0.48
N VAL A 56 -8.66 2.51 -1.78
CA VAL A 56 -9.38 3.36 -2.74
C VAL A 56 -10.90 3.28 -2.54
N ILE A 57 -11.40 2.10 -2.15
CA ILE A 57 -12.83 1.84 -1.97
C ILE A 57 -13.32 2.28 -0.59
N HIS A 58 -12.57 1.98 0.47
CA HIS A 58 -13.04 2.11 1.85
C HIS A 58 -12.37 3.23 2.65
N GLU A 59 -11.20 3.75 2.21
CA GLU A 59 -10.52 4.88 2.85
C GLU A 59 -10.04 5.93 1.80
N PRO A 60 -10.90 6.36 0.86
CA PRO A 60 -10.51 7.24 -0.26
C PRO A 60 -9.95 8.60 0.20
N LYS A 61 -10.21 9.00 1.45
CA LYS A 61 -9.71 10.25 2.02
C LYS A 61 -8.19 10.32 2.02
N PHE A 62 -7.52 9.19 2.24
CA PHE A 62 -6.05 9.08 2.30
C PHE A 62 -5.44 8.31 1.14
N ALA A 63 -6.21 8.07 0.07
CA ALA A 63 -5.74 7.45 -1.15
C ALA A 63 -5.38 8.50 -2.21
N SER A 64 -4.17 8.41 -2.78
CA SER A 64 -3.67 9.31 -3.82
C SER A 64 -3.04 8.54 -4.97
N ALA A 65 -3.22 9.08 -6.17
CA ALA A 65 -2.53 8.68 -7.39
C ALA A 65 -1.42 9.67 -7.74
N LEU A 66 -0.25 9.17 -8.10
CA LEU A 66 0.85 9.93 -8.67
C LEU A 66 0.78 9.82 -10.19
N LEU A 67 0.67 10.95 -10.87
CA LEU A 67 0.56 11.02 -12.33
C LEU A 67 1.78 11.67 -12.95
N ALA A 68 2.25 11.12 -14.07
CA ALA A 68 3.17 11.78 -14.99
C ALA A 68 2.43 12.02 -16.31
N GLY A 69 2.06 13.28 -16.57
CA GLY A 69 1.04 13.59 -17.55
C GLY A 69 -0.31 12.96 -17.20
N GLU A 70 -0.87 12.15 -18.10
CA GLU A 70 -2.14 11.45 -17.86
C GLU A 70 -1.96 10.02 -17.27
N ARG A 71 -0.74 9.50 -17.24
CA ARG A 71 -0.46 8.13 -16.79
C ARG A 71 -0.26 8.07 -15.27
N VAL A 72 -0.90 7.14 -14.61
CA VAL A 72 -0.61 6.82 -13.22
C VAL A 72 0.73 6.08 -13.13
N VAL A 73 1.66 6.60 -12.34
CA VAL A 73 3.03 6.09 -12.18
C VAL A 73 3.37 5.73 -10.73
N GLY A 74 2.42 5.91 -9.83
CA GLY A 74 2.58 5.55 -8.42
C GLY A 74 1.31 5.78 -7.64
N TYR A 75 1.31 5.38 -6.39
CA TYR A 75 0.25 5.65 -5.43
C TYR A 75 0.79 5.90 -4.04
N LEU A 76 -0.01 6.55 -3.23
CA LEU A 76 0.16 6.72 -1.80
C LEU A 76 -1.16 6.42 -1.13
N LEU A 77 -1.18 5.46 -0.25
CA LEU A 77 -2.36 4.96 0.44
C LEU A 77 -2.13 5.07 1.94
N GLY A 78 -3.11 5.59 2.65
CA GLY A 78 -3.09 5.69 4.10
C GLY A 78 -4.41 5.27 4.70
N VAL A 79 -4.36 4.91 5.97
CA VAL A 79 -5.52 4.63 6.82
C VAL A 79 -5.34 5.36 8.13
N LEU A 80 -6.38 6.04 8.59
CA LEU A 80 -6.33 6.77 9.85
C LEU A 80 -6.41 5.83 11.06
N ASP A 81 -7.31 4.87 11.03
CA ASP A 81 -7.54 3.88 12.08
C ASP A 81 -7.55 2.48 11.45
N THR A 82 -6.43 1.77 11.64
CA THR A 82 -6.20 0.43 11.09
C THR A 82 -7.29 -0.54 11.53
N LYS A 83 -7.67 -0.54 12.81
CA LYS A 83 -8.67 -1.47 13.33
C LYS A 83 -10.05 -1.23 12.73
N ALA A 84 -10.48 0.03 12.68
CA ALA A 84 -11.77 0.37 12.07
C ALA A 84 -11.80 0.02 10.57
N PHE A 85 -10.69 0.20 9.87
CA PHE A 85 -10.55 -0.19 8.48
C PHE A 85 -10.64 -1.71 8.30
N GLU A 86 -9.92 -2.49 9.10
CA GLU A 86 -9.95 -3.95 9.07
C GLU A 86 -11.35 -4.51 9.40
N ASP A 87 -12.07 -3.92 10.34
CA ASP A 87 -13.48 -4.27 10.65
C ASP A 87 -14.36 -4.15 9.38
N VAL A 88 -14.23 -3.02 8.66
CA VAL A 88 -14.96 -2.80 7.39
C VAL A 88 -14.56 -3.81 6.32
N LEU A 89 -13.26 -4.10 6.20
CA LEU A 89 -12.79 -5.07 5.20
C LEU A 89 -13.24 -6.49 5.48
N LEU A 90 -13.25 -6.91 6.75
CA LEU A 90 -13.71 -8.25 7.15
C LEU A 90 -15.20 -8.42 6.87
N GLU A 91 -15.99 -7.38 7.08
CA GLU A 91 -17.44 -7.43 6.84
C GLU A 91 -17.79 -7.30 5.35
N LYS A 92 -17.16 -6.38 4.62
CA LYS A 92 -17.69 -5.91 3.32
C LYS A 92 -16.80 -6.20 2.12
N TYR A 93 -15.51 -6.40 2.31
CA TYR A 93 -14.56 -6.50 1.20
C TYR A 93 -14.02 -7.93 1.00
N TRP A 94 -13.41 -8.53 2.03
CA TRP A 94 -12.77 -9.83 1.90
C TRP A 94 -13.74 -10.96 1.52
N PRO A 95 -15.01 -11.02 1.97
CA PRO A 95 -15.93 -12.04 1.50
C PRO A 95 -16.13 -12.02 -0.02
N ILE A 96 -16.17 -10.83 -0.63
CA ILE A 96 -16.35 -10.64 -2.08
C ILE A 96 -15.11 -11.10 -2.82
N VAL A 97 -13.92 -10.64 -2.40
CA VAL A 97 -12.66 -11.00 -3.05
C VAL A 97 -12.38 -12.50 -2.91
N LYS A 98 -12.57 -13.08 -1.72
CA LYS A 98 -12.42 -14.52 -1.50
C LYS A 98 -13.34 -15.33 -2.41
N ALA A 99 -14.61 -14.94 -2.55
CA ALA A 99 -15.58 -15.62 -3.43
C ALA A 99 -15.14 -15.57 -4.90
N LYS A 100 -14.54 -14.46 -5.36
CA LYS A 100 -14.02 -14.30 -6.72
C LYS A 100 -12.93 -15.33 -7.06
N TYR A 101 -12.07 -15.67 -6.09
CA TYR A 101 -10.92 -16.54 -6.29
C TYR A 101 -11.11 -17.98 -5.78
N GLN A 102 -12.32 -18.37 -5.34
CA GLN A 102 -12.61 -19.73 -4.86
C GLN A 102 -12.60 -20.82 -5.94
N LYS A 103 -12.87 -20.45 -7.20
CA LYS A 103 -13.04 -21.39 -8.30
C LYS A 103 -12.00 -21.16 -9.39
N ILE A 104 -10.77 -21.53 -9.08
CA ILE A 104 -9.66 -21.47 -10.06
C ILE A 104 -9.42 -22.92 -10.51
N ASP A 105 -9.57 -23.18 -11.80
CA ASP A 105 -9.49 -24.50 -12.43
C ASP A 105 -8.19 -24.73 -13.22
N TYR A 106 -7.22 -23.84 -13.05
CA TYR A 106 -5.89 -23.93 -13.66
C TYR A 106 -4.77 -23.84 -12.62
N GLU A 107 -3.59 -24.32 -13.01
CA GLU A 107 -2.42 -24.32 -12.14
C GLU A 107 -1.91 -22.90 -11.88
N LEU A 108 -1.82 -22.54 -10.60
CA LEU A 108 -1.31 -21.27 -10.12
C LEU A 108 0.21 -21.29 -10.02
N THR A 109 0.82 -20.11 -10.18
CA THR A 109 2.24 -19.91 -9.84
C THR A 109 2.46 -20.03 -8.33
N PRO A 110 3.69 -20.30 -7.87
CA PRO A 110 4.00 -20.25 -6.43
C PRO A 110 3.61 -18.90 -5.78
N SER A 111 3.85 -17.79 -6.48
CA SER A 111 3.49 -16.45 -5.98
C SER A 111 1.98 -16.26 -5.85
N ASP A 112 1.18 -16.74 -6.81
CA ASP A 112 -0.28 -16.68 -6.70
C ASP A 112 -0.80 -17.57 -5.55
N GLN A 113 -0.18 -18.73 -5.32
CA GLN A 113 -0.54 -19.60 -4.20
C GLN A 113 -0.30 -18.92 -2.85
N GLU A 114 0.81 -18.15 -2.71
CA GLU A 114 1.06 -17.38 -1.49
C GLU A 114 0.05 -16.24 -1.33
N LEU A 115 -0.29 -15.51 -2.41
CA LEU A 115 -1.33 -14.47 -2.37
C LEU A 115 -2.71 -15.03 -1.96
N ILE A 116 -3.08 -16.22 -2.46
CA ILE A 116 -4.33 -16.87 -2.05
C ILE A 116 -4.29 -17.27 -0.57
N LYS A 117 -3.14 -17.74 -0.07
CA LYS A 117 -2.99 -18.02 1.37
C LYS A 117 -3.13 -16.74 2.18
N GLU A 118 -2.50 -15.65 1.74
CA GLU A 118 -2.59 -14.35 2.40
C GLU A 118 -4.02 -13.82 2.38
N LEU A 119 -4.70 -13.84 1.23
CA LEU A 119 -6.12 -13.48 1.13
C LEU A 119 -6.98 -14.26 2.15
N ASN A 120 -6.71 -15.55 2.35
CA ASN A 120 -7.47 -16.37 3.30
C ASN A 120 -7.13 -16.10 4.76
N LYS A 121 -5.93 -15.58 5.06
CA LYS A 121 -5.48 -15.22 6.41
C LYS A 121 -5.91 -13.82 6.86
N GLN A 122 -6.52 -13.01 5.97
CA GLN A 122 -6.93 -11.65 6.30
C GLN A 122 -7.71 -11.59 7.62
N GLY A 123 -7.28 -10.75 8.52
CA GLY A 123 -7.78 -10.63 9.88
C GLY A 123 -7.39 -9.29 10.49
N PHE A 124 -7.18 -9.25 11.78
CA PHE A 124 -6.76 -8.06 12.51
C PHE A 124 -5.24 -8.03 12.70
N SER A 125 -4.70 -6.83 12.60
CA SER A 125 -3.34 -6.52 13.04
C SER A 125 -3.18 -6.68 14.54
N ASP A 126 -1.94 -6.83 15.00
CA ASP A 126 -1.62 -6.93 16.42
C ASP A 126 -2.12 -5.69 17.19
N GLU A 127 -2.84 -5.91 18.29
CA GLU A 127 -3.43 -4.84 19.08
C GLU A 127 -2.36 -3.93 19.72
N SER A 128 -1.20 -4.46 20.09
CA SER A 128 -0.11 -3.66 20.65
C SER A 128 0.52 -2.75 19.60
N LEU A 129 0.56 -3.19 18.34
CA LEU A 129 1.03 -2.39 17.21
C LEU A 129 0.06 -1.23 16.93
N THR A 130 -1.23 -1.54 16.77
CA THR A 130 -2.26 -0.55 16.41
C THR A 130 -2.57 0.42 17.56
N ALA A 131 -2.42 0.00 18.82
CA ALA A 131 -2.53 0.91 19.96
C ALA A 131 -1.45 2.01 19.96
N LYS A 132 -0.25 1.70 19.49
CA LYS A 132 0.86 2.65 19.42
C LYS A 132 0.93 3.42 18.11
N TYR A 133 0.62 2.74 17.01
CA TYR A 133 0.66 3.26 15.65
C TYR A 133 -0.68 2.98 14.96
N PRO A 134 -1.75 3.77 15.30
CA PRO A 134 -3.10 3.47 14.84
C PRO A 134 -3.30 3.56 13.33
N SER A 135 -2.50 4.38 12.66
CA SER A 135 -2.54 4.53 11.21
C SER A 135 -1.58 3.57 10.51
N HIS A 136 -1.83 3.28 9.23
CA HIS A 136 -0.85 2.60 8.39
C HIS A 136 -0.80 3.18 6.97
N LEU A 137 0.25 2.83 6.22
CA LEU A 137 0.46 3.35 4.87
C LEU A 137 1.06 2.32 3.92
N HIS A 138 0.80 2.56 2.60
CA HIS A 138 1.49 1.96 1.47
C HIS A 138 1.90 3.02 0.46
N ILE A 139 3.05 2.85 -0.16
CA ILE A 139 3.53 3.71 -1.23
C ILE A 139 4.32 2.88 -2.24
N ASP A 140 3.96 3.04 -3.52
CA ASP A 140 4.75 2.49 -4.61
C ASP A 140 4.85 3.48 -5.76
N ILE A 141 5.98 3.45 -6.46
CA ILE A 141 6.28 4.25 -7.64
C ILE A 141 6.99 3.33 -8.62
N VAL A 142 6.51 3.27 -9.87
CA VAL A 142 7.15 2.46 -10.92
C VAL A 142 8.62 2.87 -11.11
N GLU A 143 9.47 1.90 -11.42
CA GLU A 143 10.94 2.04 -11.43
C GLU A 143 11.43 3.26 -12.21
N ALA A 144 10.84 3.52 -13.38
CA ALA A 144 11.20 4.65 -14.24
C ALA A 144 11.00 6.05 -13.60
N HIS A 145 10.23 6.13 -12.51
CA HIS A 145 9.92 7.39 -11.80
C HIS A 145 10.49 7.41 -10.37
N GLN A 146 11.26 6.39 -9.99
CA GLN A 146 11.97 6.35 -8.71
C GLN A 146 13.20 7.27 -8.74
N GLY A 147 13.72 7.61 -7.55
CA GLY A 147 14.95 8.40 -7.41
C GLY A 147 14.81 9.93 -7.63
N ALA A 148 13.68 10.41 -8.14
CA ALA A 148 13.40 11.83 -8.39
C ALA A 148 12.89 12.62 -7.16
N GLY A 149 12.83 11.98 -5.98
CA GLY A 149 12.38 12.64 -4.75
C GLY A 149 10.86 12.59 -4.51
N TYR A 150 10.05 12.09 -5.45
CA TYR A 150 8.60 12.04 -5.32
C TYR A 150 8.14 11.29 -4.06
N GLY A 151 8.72 10.11 -3.78
CA GLY A 151 8.40 9.34 -2.58
C GLY A 151 8.60 10.14 -1.29
N LYS A 152 9.63 11.00 -1.22
CA LYS A 152 9.86 11.86 -0.08
C LYS A 152 8.72 12.86 0.12
N SER A 153 8.30 13.54 -0.95
CA SER A 153 7.21 14.50 -0.91
C SER A 153 5.87 13.84 -0.57
N MET A 154 5.61 12.65 -1.14
CA MET A 154 4.40 11.88 -0.90
C MET A 154 4.29 11.45 0.57
N ILE A 155 5.34 10.86 1.14
CA ILE A 155 5.34 10.44 2.55
C ILE A 155 5.16 11.65 3.47
N ALA A 156 5.92 12.74 3.27
CA ALA A 156 5.78 13.94 4.09
C ALA A 156 4.33 14.45 4.06
N PHE A 157 3.72 14.49 2.88
CA PHE A 157 2.34 14.91 2.71
C PHE A 157 1.35 14.02 3.50
N LEU A 158 1.46 12.68 3.40
CA LEU A 158 0.56 11.78 4.12
C LEU A 158 0.74 11.86 5.64
N LEU A 159 1.99 11.96 6.11
CA LEU A 159 2.28 12.10 7.53
C LEU A 159 1.62 13.36 8.11
N ASP A 160 1.67 14.48 7.38
CA ASP A 160 1.01 15.71 7.79
C ASP A 160 -0.52 15.57 7.81
N GLU A 161 -1.12 14.94 6.78
CA GLU A 161 -2.56 14.70 6.73
C GLU A 161 -3.05 13.77 7.86
N LEU A 162 -2.30 12.72 8.20
CA LEU A 162 -2.63 11.82 9.31
C LEU A 162 -2.52 12.52 10.66
N LYS A 163 -1.47 13.34 10.88
CA LYS A 163 -1.34 14.19 12.08
C LYS A 163 -2.50 15.15 12.22
N LEU A 164 -2.84 15.87 11.16
CA LEU A 164 -3.97 16.81 11.14
C LEU A 164 -5.31 16.12 11.41
N ALA A 165 -5.43 14.84 11.02
CA ALA A 165 -6.61 14.03 11.31
C ALA A 165 -6.62 13.45 12.73
N GLY A 166 -5.58 13.68 13.54
CA GLY A 166 -5.50 13.28 14.94
C GLY A 166 -4.85 11.92 15.20
N SER A 167 -4.16 11.35 14.23
CA SER A 167 -3.37 10.14 14.47
C SER A 167 -2.22 10.39 15.43
N SER A 168 -1.94 9.44 16.33
CA SER A 168 -0.79 9.46 17.24
C SER A 168 0.46 8.78 16.67
N GLY A 169 0.33 8.08 15.54
CA GLY A 169 1.44 7.38 14.90
C GLY A 169 1.00 6.54 13.73
N VAL A 170 1.96 6.10 12.94
CA VAL A 170 1.75 5.34 11.71
C VAL A 170 2.73 4.18 11.62
N HIS A 171 2.29 3.03 11.13
CA HIS A 171 3.15 1.89 10.82
C HIS A 171 3.08 1.53 9.33
N LEU A 172 4.01 0.71 8.90
CA LEU A 172 4.04 0.10 7.58
C LEU A 172 4.69 -1.27 7.65
N HIS A 173 4.34 -2.10 6.68
CA HIS A 173 4.90 -3.42 6.49
C HIS A 173 5.76 -3.42 5.22
N MET A 174 6.89 -4.10 5.26
CA MET A 174 7.79 -4.22 4.12
C MET A 174 8.55 -5.55 4.16
N SER A 175 9.07 -6.00 3.02
CA SER A 175 9.96 -7.16 3.00
C SER A 175 11.19 -6.91 3.87
N ALA A 176 11.56 -7.89 4.71
CA ALA A 176 12.77 -7.82 5.55
C ALA A 176 14.05 -7.61 4.73
N SER A 177 14.07 -8.09 3.49
CA SER A 177 15.21 -7.95 2.57
C SER A 177 15.28 -6.60 1.84
N ASN A 178 14.27 -5.70 2.01
CA ASN A 178 14.24 -4.42 1.31
C ASN A 178 15.00 -3.31 2.06
N ASP A 179 16.34 -3.41 2.08
CA ASP A 179 17.22 -2.44 2.75
C ASP A 179 17.08 -1.02 2.22
N ARG A 180 16.69 -0.87 0.94
CA ARG A 180 16.46 0.43 0.32
C ARG A 180 15.25 1.13 0.95
N ALA A 181 14.12 0.43 1.08
CA ALA A 181 12.93 0.96 1.74
C ALA A 181 13.20 1.23 3.23
N ARG A 182 13.87 0.31 3.92
CA ARG A 182 14.30 0.48 5.32
C ARG A 182 15.09 1.77 5.52
N SER A 183 16.10 2.00 4.69
CA SER A 183 16.92 3.22 4.71
C SER A 183 16.14 4.48 4.37
N PHE A 184 15.15 4.36 3.49
CA PHE A 184 14.27 5.46 3.11
C PHE A 184 13.37 5.89 4.28
N TYR A 185 12.69 4.94 4.95
CA TYR A 185 11.80 5.26 6.07
C TYR A 185 12.53 5.75 7.31
N LYS A 186 13.73 5.23 7.60
CA LYS A 186 14.58 5.75 8.69
C LYS A 186 14.87 7.25 8.57
N LYS A 187 14.95 7.82 7.35
CA LYS A 187 15.15 9.26 7.14
C LYS A 187 13.96 10.12 7.56
N PHE A 188 12.77 9.52 7.72
CA PHE A 188 11.58 10.19 8.27
C PHE A 188 11.43 9.96 9.78
N GLY A 189 12.31 9.21 10.40
CA GLY A 189 12.26 8.89 11.81
C GLY A 189 11.51 7.60 12.15
N PHE A 190 11.13 6.80 11.15
CA PHE A 190 10.60 5.46 11.42
C PHE A 190 11.65 4.58 12.09
N ILE A 191 11.21 3.80 13.05
CA ILE A 191 12.01 2.79 13.75
C ILE A 191 11.49 1.39 13.40
N GLU A 192 12.34 0.40 13.46
CA GLU A 192 11.94 -1.01 13.38
C GLU A 192 11.20 -1.40 14.65
N VAL A 193 10.00 -1.96 14.49
CA VAL A 193 9.13 -2.37 15.60
C VAL A 193 9.16 -3.88 15.76
N LEU A 194 9.06 -4.59 14.64
CA LEU A 194 9.10 -6.05 14.56
C LEU A 194 9.83 -6.45 13.28
N GLU A 195 10.60 -7.53 13.34
CA GLU A 195 11.24 -8.14 12.17
C GLU A 195 11.25 -9.66 12.31
N ASP A 196 10.89 -10.34 11.25
CA ASP A 196 11.10 -11.78 11.07
C ASP A 196 11.87 -12.07 9.78
N ALA A 197 11.92 -13.34 9.35
CA ALA A 197 12.67 -13.73 8.16
C ALA A 197 12.11 -13.14 6.84
N ASN A 198 10.83 -12.74 6.82
CA ASN A 198 10.13 -12.32 5.60
C ASN A 198 9.69 -10.85 5.65
N GLU A 199 9.35 -10.35 6.83
CA GLU A 199 8.71 -9.06 7.03
C GLU A 199 9.45 -8.20 8.06
N CYS A 200 9.48 -6.89 7.81
CA CYS A 200 9.85 -5.87 8.77
C CYS A 200 8.70 -4.87 8.92
N ILE A 201 8.27 -4.64 10.15
CA ILE A 201 7.30 -3.61 10.51
C ILE A 201 8.05 -2.39 11.03
N MET A 202 7.78 -1.24 10.44
CA MET A 202 8.34 0.02 10.89
C MET A 202 7.25 0.94 11.42
N GLY A 203 7.55 1.71 12.47
CA GLY A 203 6.61 2.62 13.12
C GLY A 203 7.20 4.01 13.35
N LEU A 204 6.33 5.02 13.30
CA LEU A 204 6.63 6.41 13.60
C LEU A 204 5.54 6.97 14.51
N THR A 205 5.91 7.51 15.68
CA THR A 205 5.00 8.28 16.53
C THR A 205 5.02 9.76 16.13
N PHE A 206 3.88 10.41 16.24
CA PHE A 206 3.69 11.83 15.89
C PHE A 206 3.87 12.76 17.08
#